data_e51da5c409a48f67c9632d117098f7a6
#
_entry.id   e51da5c409a48f67c9632d117098f7a6
#
_cell.length_a   1.000
_cell.length_b   1.000
_cell.length_c   1.000
_cell.angle_alpha   90.00
_cell.angle_beta   90.00
_cell.angle_gamma   90.00
#
_symmetry.space_group_name_H-M   'P 1'
#
loop_
_entity.id
_entity.type
_entity.pdbx_description
1 polymer ?
#
loop_
_entity_poly.entity_id
_entity_poly.type
_entity_poly.pdbx_seq_one_letter_code
_entity_poly.pdbx_strand_id
1 'polypeptide(L)' 'MLIELDYHGHHIEVYAAGLQGAWDAVVRIRRSPSGDQVHFDRVPFGEPTADLAEQQALIWAKRWVEDTERSK' A
#
# COMPACT_ATOMS: atom_id res chain seq x y z
N MET A 1 2.53 -1.93 12.15
CA MET A 1 1.10 -1.65 12.41
C MET A 1 0.35 -1.68 11.07
N LEU A 2 -0.81 -2.30 11.02
CA LEU A 2 -1.63 -2.28 9.82
C LEU A 2 -2.31 -0.92 9.66
N ILE A 3 -2.15 -0.32 8.49
CA ILE A 3 -2.83 0.94 8.15
C ILE A 3 -3.86 0.63 7.07
N GLU A 4 -5.08 1.11 7.27
CA GLU A 4 -6.17 0.91 6.32
C GLU A 4 -6.81 2.25 6.00
N LEU A 5 -7.14 2.47 4.73
CA LEU A 5 -7.90 3.64 4.32
C LEU A 5 -8.66 3.39 3.03
N ASP A 6 -9.75 4.12 2.86
CA ASP A 6 -10.51 4.13 1.60
C ASP A 6 -10.05 5.32 0.76
N TYR A 7 -9.83 5.08 -0.53
CA TYR A 7 -9.28 6.09 -1.42
C TYR A 7 -9.79 5.86 -2.84
N HIS A 8 -10.56 6.79 -3.37
CA HIS A 8 -11.08 6.76 -4.75
C HIS A 8 -11.71 5.42 -5.12
N GLY A 9 -12.63 4.94 -4.28
CA GLY A 9 -13.36 3.69 -4.53
C GLY A 9 -12.52 2.43 -4.33
N HIS A 10 -11.39 2.54 -3.65
CA HIS A 10 -10.53 1.42 -3.32
C HIS A 10 -10.26 1.38 -1.82
N HIS A 11 -10.06 0.17 -1.30
CA HIS A 11 -9.64 -0.04 0.08
C HIS A 11 -8.16 -0.43 0.08
N ILE A 12 -7.34 0.40 0.72
CA ILE A 12 -5.89 0.20 0.79
C ILE A 12 -5.51 -0.31 2.16
N GLU A 13 -4.76 -1.40 2.20
CA GLU A 13 -4.16 -1.94 3.42
C GLU A 13 -2.65 -1.96 3.26
N VAL A 14 -1.93 -1.44 4.25
CA VAL A 14 -0.48 -1.34 4.24
C VAL A 14 0.06 -1.79 5.59
N TYR A 15 1.12 -2.61 5.59
CA TYR A 15 1.84 -2.93 6.81
C TYR A 15 3.33 -3.11 6.51
N ALA A 16 4.15 -2.75 7.50
CA ALA A 16 5.59 -2.92 7.39
C ALA A 16 5.98 -4.39 7.55
N ALA A 17 7.00 -4.80 6.83
CA ALA A 17 7.55 -6.15 6.88
C ALA A 17 9.06 -6.07 6.73
N GLY A 18 9.77 -7.06 7.25
CA GLY A 18 11.22 -7.13 7.11
C GLY A 18 11.94 -7.07 8.43
N LEU A 19 13.21 -6.67 8.38
CA LEU A 19 14.09 -6.64 9.52
C LEU A 19 14.42 -5.21 9.93
N GLN A 20 14.81 -5.04 11.18
CA GLN A 20 15.22 -3.75 11.71
C GLN A 20 16.31 -3.13 10.83
N GLY A 21 16.11 -1.87 10.44
CA GLY A 21 17.03 -1.14 9.58
C GLY A 21 16.84 -1.39 8.08
N ALA A 22 15.95 -2.32 7.71
CA ALA A 22 15.67 -2.62 6.30
C ALA A 22 14.19 -2.99 6.15
N TRP A 23 13.32 -2.05 6.46
CA TRP A 23 11.87 -2.28 6.45
C TRP A 23 11.29 -2.10 5.06
N ASP A 24 10.57 -3.11 4.62
CA ASP A 24 9.75 -3.07 3.42
C ASP A 24 8.30 -2.87 3.83
N ALA A 25 7.40 -2.83 2.86
CA ALA A 25 5.98 -2.79 3.14
C ALA A 25 5.22 -3.70 2.21
N VAL A 26 4.14 -4.27 2.73
CA VAL A 26 3.19 -5.04 1.95
C VAL A 26 1.97 -4.17 1.71
N VAL A 27 1.53 -4.11 0.46
CA VAL A 27 0.39 -3.31 0.02
C VAL A 27 -0.66 -4.23 -0.56
N ARG A 28 -1.90 -4.09 -0.08
CA ARG A 28 -3.05 -4.77 -0.65
C ARG A 28 -4.07 -3.72 -1.03
N ILE A 29 -4.56 -3.79 -2.25
CA ILE A 29 -5.57 -2.87 -2.75
C ILE A 29 -6.76 -3.68 -3.23
N ARG A 30 -7.93 -3.35 -2.69
CA ARG A 30 -9.20 -3.98 -3.06
C ARG A 30 -10.13 -2.95 -3.65
N ARG A 31 -10.97 -3.36 -4.58
CA ARG A 31 -11.99 -2.48 -5.15
C ARG A 31 -13.23 -2.47 -4.26
N SER A 32 -13.72 -1.29 -3.93
CA SER A 32 -14.97 -1.15 -3.20
C SER A 32 -16.13 -0.97 -4.20
N PRO A 33 -17.33 -1.48 -3.93
CA PRO A 33 -17.73 -2.25 -2.76
C PRO A 33 -17.53 -3.77 -2.90
N SER A 34 -17.07 -4.27 -4.05
CA SER A 34 -16.98 -5.70 -4.33
C SER A 34 -16.01 -6.43 -3.41
N GLY A 35 -14.96 -5.75 -2.95
CA GLY A 35 -13.91 -6.35 -2.14
C GLY A 35 -12.90 -7.15 -2.96
N ASP A 36 -12.99 -7.12 -4.28
CA ASP A 36 -12.06 -7.84 -5.14
C ASP A 36 -10.66 -7.27 -5.01
N GLN A 37 -9.68 -8.16 -4.77
CA GLN A 37 -8.28 -7.76 -4.72
C GLN A 37 -7.80 -7.42 -6.12
N VAL A 38 -7.38 -6.17 -6.32
CA VAL A 38 -6.90 -5.70 -7.63
C VAL A 38 -5.38 -5.57 -7.66
N HIS A 39 -4.73 -5.52 -6.49
CA HIS A 39 -3.28 -5.49 -6.42
C HIS A 39 -2.81 -5.99 -5.06
N PHE A 40 -1.70 -6.71 -5.06
CA PHE A 40 -1.03 -7.18 -3.86
C PHE A 40 0.47 -7.24 -4.18
N ASP A 41 1.28 -6.55 -3.37
CA ASP A 41 2.71 -6.54 -3.60
C ASP A 41 3.48 -6.28 -2.31
N ARG A 42 4.72 -6.77 -2.27
CA ARG A 42 5.69 -6.39 -1.25
C ARG A 42 6.70 -5.48 -1.92
N VAL A 43 6.71 -4.21 -1.48
CA VAL A 43 7.56 -3.20 -2.09
C VAL A 43 8.81 -3.02 -1.23
N PRO A 44 10.01 -3.26 -1.81
CA PRO A 44 11.26 -3.23 -1.05
C PRO A 44 11.79 -1.79 -0.90
N PHE A 45 11.23 -1.05 0.05
CA PHE A 45 11.66 0.33 0.31
C PHE A 45 13.01 0.40 1.02
N GLY A 46 13.33 -0.60 1.87
CA GLY A 46 14.59 -0.59 2.62
C GLY A 46 14.69 0.56 3.61
N GLU A 47 13.57 0.95 4.22
CA GLU A 47 13.53 2.10 5.11
C GLU A 47 14.11 1.77 6.50
N PRO A 48 14.70 2.77 7.20
CA PRO A 48 15.28 2.52 8.52
C PRO A 48 14.25 2.23 9.61
N THR A 49 12.99 2.65 9.43
CA THR A 49 11.93 2.39 10.41
C THR A 49 10.68 1.84 9.73
N ALA A 50 9.90 1.09 10.51
CA ALA A 50 8.63 0.56 10.04
C ALA A 50 7.66 1.69 9.63
N ASP A 51 7.61 2.78 10.42
CA ASP A 51 6.74 3.91 10.14
C ASP A 51 7.05 4.54 8.79
N LEU A 52 8.34 4.72 8.46
CA LEU A 52 8.73 5.28 7.17
C LEU A 52 8.34 4.36 6.03
N ALA A 53 8.52 3.06 6.18
CA ALA A 53 8.11 2.09 5.16
C ALA A 53 6.59 2.17 4.91
N GLU A 54 5.81 2.26 5.98
CA GLU A 54 4.35 2.38 5.88
C GLU A 54 3.93 3.67 5.18
N GLN A 55 4.57 4.80 5.50
CA GLN A 55 4.29 6.07 4.87
C GLN A 55 4.61 6.05 3.37
N GLN A 56 5.76 5.50 3.00
CA GLN A 56 6.14 5.36 1.60
C GLN A 56 5.15 4.47 0.85
N ALA A 57 4.72 3.39 1.50
CA ALA A 57 3.76 2.47 0.91
C ALA A 57 2.40 3.13 0.66
N LEU A 58 1.96 4.00 1.57
CA LEU A 58 0.71 4.75 1.37
C LEU A 58 0.79 5.66 0.16
N ILE A 59 1.90 6.38 0.00
CA ILE A 59 2.11 7.24 -1.17
C ILE A 59 2.09 6.40 -2.44
N TRP A 60 2.80 5.28 -2.42
CA TRP A 60 2.88 4.35 -3.54
C TRP A 60 1.49 3.81 -3.91
N ALA A 61 0.72 3.38 -2.90
CA ALA A 61 -0.61 2.81 -3.12
C ALA A 61 -1.59 3.84 -3.70
N LYS A 62 -1.56 5.07 -3.19
CA LYS A 62 -2.40 6.15 -3.71
C LYS A 62 -2.09 6.46 -5.17
N ARG A 63 -0.81 6.49 -5.52
CA ARG A 63 -0.39 6.70 -6.92
C ARG A 63 -0.86 5.56 -7.80
N TRP A 64 -0.76 4.33 -7.31
CA TRP A 64 -1.25 3.16 -8.06
C TRP A 64 -2.73 3.30 -8.39
N VAL A 65 -3.55 3.69 -7.41
CA VAL A 65 -5.00 3.91 -7.61
C VAL A 65 -5.23 5.02 -8.61
N GLU A 66 -4.55 6.16 -8.46
CA GLU A 66 -4.69 7.31 -9.35
C GLU A 66 -4.32 6.96 -10.78
N ASP A 67 -3.22 6.24 -10.97
CA ASP A 67 -2.77 5.82 -12.30
C ASP A 67 -3.76 4.83 -12.93
N THR A 68 -4.33 3.93 -12.14
CA THR A 68 -5.34 2.98 -12.60
C THR A 68 -6.60 3.71 -13.07
N GLU A 69 -7.06 4.70 -12.31
CA GLU A 69 -8.22 5.51 -12.69
C GLU A 69 -7.95 6.32 -13.95
N ARG A 70 -6.74 6.87 -14.05
CA ARG A 70 -6.36 7.69 -15.20
C ARG A 70 -6.33 6.89 -16.50
N SER A 71 -6.07 5.58 -16.39
CA SER A 71 -5.97 4.68 -17.53
C SER A 71 -7.32 4.24 -18.10
N LYS A 72 -8.41 4.61 -17.46
CA LYS A 72 -9.76 4.21 -17.88
C LYS A 72 -10.31 5.13 -18.96
#